data_dba8013c7b7dfb2f9a0b4260da243f6b
#
_entry.id   dba8013c7b7dfb2f9a0b4260da243f6b
#
_cell.length_a   1.000
_cell.length_b   1.000
_cell.length_c   1.000
_cell.angle_alpha   90.00
_cell.angle_beta   90.00
_cell.angle_gamma   90.00
#
_symmetry.space_group_name_H-M   'P 1'
#
loop_
_entity.id
_entity.type
_entity.pdbx_description
1 polymer ?
#
loop_
_entity_poly.entity_id
_entity_poly.type
_entity_poly.pdbx_seq_one_letter_code
_entity_poly.pdbx_strand_id
1 'polypeptide(L)'
;MNKFKNIAVYGGGSFGTSLASLAAQNCNNVTLFLRDEAIAKEILHNKTNVKYLGDIKLPAHLQATTNLDIIKDFELIIIALPSYAFDDSIKLLKTHSISKDNTLLIATKGFARNPTALFSDRLKTLLPYNPTAFFVGPNLAKELAKNLPASASIASLDIDIANKIAYNLSSKIFTTNVSSDIVTLQVAGALKNIFAIKSGIDLARKQGENARATLIVAALKEIAILSKALGGMQKNSDILLEGVVGDLVLTCYSLGSRNTKFGYELGISSDKQKFLQEYKELVEGREALKLVLDLIKKYNLHMPIISEVASCVIPYVMPAFAGMT
;
A
#
# COMPACT_ATOMS: atom_id res chain seq x y z
N MET A 1 18.52 18.85 7.88
CA MET A 1 17.11 18.58 8.24
C MET A 1 17.03 18.01 9.65
N ASN A 2 16.09 18.47 10.47
CA ASN A 2 15.90 17.91 11.80
C ASN A 2 15.20 16.55 11.72
N LYS A 3 15.71 15.57 12.49
CA LYS A 3 15.07 14.25 12.62
C LYS A 3 13.78 14.35 13.44
N PHE A 4 12.85 13.40 13.21
CA PHE A 4 11.78 13.15 14.16
C PHE A 4 12.37 12.54 15.43
N LYS A 5 11.95 13.04 16.60
CA LYS A 5 12.43 12.56 17.90
C LYS A 5 11.82 11.20 18.25
N ASN A 6 10.60 10.97 17.82
CA ASN A 6 9.85 9.75 18.07
C ASN A 6 8.92 9.42 16.90
N ILE A 7 8.77 8.12 16.63
CA ILE A 7 8.00 7.60 15.50
C ILE A 7 7.06 6.50 16.00
N ALA A 8 5.76 6.67 15.76
CA ALA A 8 4.76 5.64 15.93
C ALA A 8 4.53 4.90 14.62
N VAL A 9 4.38 3.58 14.66
CA VAL A 9 3.89 2.79 13.53
C VAL A 9 2.59 2.13 13.94
N TYR A 10 1.49 2.50 13.32
CA TYR A 10 0.17 1.96 13.61
C TYR A 10 -0.19 0.85 12.64
N GLY A 11 -0.12 -0.40 13.14
CA GLY A 11 -0.39 -1.62 12.40
C GLY A 11 0.68 -2.69 12.59
N GLY A 12 0.40 -3.70 13.44
CA GLY A 12 1.33 -4.79 13.83
C GLY A 12 1.41 -5.96 12.86
N GLY A 13 0.95 -5.81 11.60
CA GLY A 13 1.12 -6.82 10.55
C GLY A 13 2.56 -6.89 10.01
N SER A 14 2.79 -7.78 9.03
CA SER A 14 4.14 -7.95 8.46
C SER A 14 4.74 -6.64 7.95
N PHE A 15 4.00 -5.86 7.19
CA PHE A 15 4.51 -4.61 6.60
C PHE A 15 4.74 -3.52 7.65
N GLY A 16 3.80 -3.31 8.59
CA GLY A 16 3.97 -2.33 9.66
C GLY A 16 5.14 -2.67 10.60
N THR A 17 5.32 -3.95 10.94
CA THR A 17 6.47 -4.40 11.73
C THR A 17 7.80 -4.15 10.99
N SER A 18 7.83 -4.38 9.67
CA SER A 18 9.03 -4.10 8.86
C SER A 18 9.32 -2.61 8.74
N LEU A 19 8.28 -1.76 8.61
CA LEU A 19 8.45 -0.29 8.62
C LEU A 19 8.93 0.22 9.99
N ALA A 20 8.45 -0.36 11.08
CA ALA A 20 8.93 -0.03 12.42
C ALA A 20 10.42 -0.41 12.59
N SER A 21 10.82 -1.58 12.07
CA SER A 21 12.22 -2.00 12.04
C SER A 21 13.09 -1.05 11.19
N LEU A 22 12.59 -0.63 10.02
CA LEU A 22 13.27 0.34 9.16
C LEU A 22 13.43 1.70 9.86
N ALA A 23 12.36 2.24 10.43
CA ALA A 23 12.39 3.52 11.14
C ALA A 23 13.37 3.49 12.33
N ALA A 24 13.47 2.35 13.02
CA ALA A 24 14.37 2.15 14.15
C ALA A 24 15.88 2.17 13.75
N GLN A 25 16.22 2.09 12.47
CA GLN A 25 17.62 2.26 12.03
C GLN A 25 18.12 3.70 12.21
N ASN A 26 17.22 4.67 12.16
CA ASN A 26 17.56 6.10 12.21
C ASN A 26 16.97 6.86 13.40
N CYS A 27 16.03 6.24 14.13
CA CYS A 27 15.36 6.82 15.29
C CYS A 27 15.39 5.82 16.46
N ASN A 28 15.87 6.28 17.62
CA ASN A 28 15.96 5.42 18.82
C ASN A 28 14.62 5.24 19.54
N ASN A 29 13.65 6.12 19.29
CA ASN A 29 12.33 6.07 19.92
C ASN A 29 11.28 5.72 18.87
N VAL A 30 11.14 4.42 18.59
CA VAL A 30 10.13 3.88 17.67
C VAL A 30 9.23 2.91 18.42
N THR A 31 7.91 3.12 18.32
CA THR A 31 6.90 2.27 18.94
C THR A 31 5.93 1.72 17.92
N LEU A 32 5.76 0.41 17.88
CA LEU A 32 4.77 -0.29 17.08
C LEU A 32 3.46 -0.43 17.87
N PHE A 33 2.40 0.19 17.36
CA PHE A 33 1.05 0.10 17.91
C PHE A 33 0.28 -1.02 17.23
N LEU A 34 -0.25 -1.96 18.01
CA LEU A 34 -0.96 -3.13 17.52
C LEU A 34 -2.07 -3.55 18.50
N ARG A 35 -2.98 -4.43 18.04
CA ARG A 35 -4.15 -4.83 18.85
C ARG A 35 -3.92 -6.08 19.70
N ASP A 36 -2.96 -6.92 19.30
CA ASP A 36 -2.71 -8.22 19.92
C ASP A 36 -1.64 -8.09 21.01
N GLU A 37 -2.05 -8.20 22.26
CA GLU A 37 -1.17 -8.04 23.40
C GLU A 37 -0.07 -9.11 23.47
N ALA A 38 -0.36 -10.34 23.01
CA ALA A 38 0.62 -11.41 22.99
C ALA A 38 1.76 -11.09 22.02
N ILE A 39 1.43 -10.53 20.83
CA ILE A 39 2.44 -10.07 19.87
C ILE A 39 3.22 -8.88 20.43
N ALA A 40 2.57 -7.94 21.13
CA ALA A 40 3.29 -6.82 21.74
C ALA A 40 4.32 -7.32 22.77
N LYS A 41 3.94 -8.25 23.65
CA LYS A 41 4.85 -8.89 24.62
C LYS A 41 5.98 -9.66 23.93
N GLU A 42 5.69 -10.40 22.87
CA GLU A 42 6.69 -11.11 22.07
C GLU A 42 7.74 -10.15 21.50
N ILE A 43 7.32 -9.02 20.90
CA ILE A 43 8.23 -8.01 20.36
C ILE A 43 9.08 -7.40 21.48
N LEU A 44 8.51 -7.11 22.64
CA LEU A 44 9.23 -6.52 23.75
C LEU A 44 10.30 -7.45 24.34
N HIS A 45 9.99 -8.73 24.51
CA HIS A 45 10.87 -9.69 25.19
C HIS A 45 11.78 -10.44 24.22
N ASN A 46 11.22 -10.95 23.12
CA ASN A 46 11.92 -11.85 22.18
C ASN A 46 12.52 -11.09 20.98
N LYS A 47 12.08 -9.85 20.75
CA LYS A 47 12.42 -9.06 19.56
C LYS A 47 12.10 -9.82 18.28
N THR A 48 10.93 -10.45 18.22
CA THR A 48 10.38 -11.15 17.05
C THR A 48 8.90 -10.84 16.90
N ASN A 49 8.37 -11.06 15.69
CA ASN A 49 6.94 -11.12 15.41
C ASN A 49 6.72 -12.38 14.56
N VAL A 50 6.78 -13.55 15.20
CA VAL A 50 6.82 -14.87 14.55
C VAL A 50 5.60 -15.08 13.66
N LYS A 51 4.42 -14.67 14.12
CA LYS A 51 3.18 -14.79 13.36
C LYS A 51 3.25 -14.17 11.96
N TYR A 52 3.97 -13.03 11.81
CA TYR A 52 3.97 -12.26 10.57
C TYR A 52 5.32 -12.28 9.83
N LEU A 53 6.44 -12.40 10.53
CA LEU A 53 7.78 -12.33 9.96
C LEU A 53 8.63 -13.57 10.21
N GLY A 54 8.14 -14.54 11.00
CA GLY A 54 8.93 -15.68 11.44
C GLY A 54 10.00 -15.26 12.44
N ASP A 55 11.15 -15.92 12.41
CA ASP A 55 12.24 -15.74 13.39
C ASP A 55 13.12 -14.52 13.13
N ILE A 56 12.71 -13.60 12.25
CA ILE A 56 13.48 -12.39 11.94
C ILE A 56 13.58 -11.53 13.19
N LYS A 57 14.82 -11.20 13.60
CA LYS A 57 15.09 -10.35 14.75
C LYS A 57 14.84 -8.89 14.43
N LEU A 58 14.09 -8.24 15.31
CA LEU A 58 13.79 -6.81 15.27
C LEU A 58 14.83 -6.02 16.07
N PRO A 59 15.01 -4.71 15.81
CA PRO A 59 15.92 -3.86 16.56
C PRO A 59 15.66 -3.93 18.07
N ALA A 60 16.74 -4.02 18.87
CA ALA A 60 16.63 -4.22 20.32
C ALA A 60 15.86 -3.12 21.04
N HIS A 61 15.95 -1.89 20.55
CA HIS A 61 15.26 -0.72 21.14
C HIS A 61 13.83 -0.50 20.61
N LEU A 62 13.39 -1.28 19.63
CA LEU A 62 12.01 -1.21 19.14
C LEU A 62 11.04 -1.54 20.27
N GLN A 63 10.07 -0.63 20.50
CA GLN A 63 8.99 -0.80 21.46
C GLN A 63 7.70 -1.28 20.76
N ALA A 64 6.81 -1.89 21.55
CA ALA A 64 5.49 -2.31 21.08
C ALA A 64 4.44 -2.10 22.16
N THR A 65 3.23 -1.68 21.78
CA THR A 65 2.13 -1.42 22.75
C THR A 65 0.77 -1.63 22.11
N THR A 66 -0.20 -1.94 22.97
CA THR A 66 -1.64 -1.91 22.62
C THR A 66 -2.33 -0.64 23.09
N ASN A 67 -1.65 0.18 23.92
CA ASN A 67 -2.19 1.42 24.46
C ASN A 67 -2.11 2.54 23.42
N LEU A 68 -3.25 2.88 22.83
CA LEU A 68 -3.35 3.93 21.81
C LEU A 68 -3.37 5.35 22.39
N ASP A 69 -3.58 5.54 23.71
CA ASP A 69 -3.67 6.87 24.33
C ASP A 69 -2.38 7.68 24.19
N ILE A 70 -1.24 7.02 24.10
CA ILE A 70 0.06 7.68 23.97
C ILE A 70 0.45 8.01 22.53
N ILE A 71 -0.35 7.62 21.51
CA ILE A 71 0.01 7.83 20.11
C ILE A 71 0.12 9.32 19.72
N LYS A 72 -0.63 10.16 20.41
CA LYS A 72 -0.61 11.63 20.24
C LYS A 72 0.73 12.28 20.57
N ASP A 73 1.56 11.61 21.36
CA ASP A 73 2.86 12.13 21.81
C ASP A 73 3.97 11.93 20.75
N PHE A 74 3.66 11.30 19.62
CA PHE A 74 4.60 11.00 18.54
C PHE A 74 4.58 12.04 17.42
N GLU A 75 5.75 12.54 17.03
CA GLU A 75 5.88 13.54 15.96
C GLU A 75 5.53 12.97 14.58
N LEU A 76 5.88 11.70 14.31
CA LEU A 76 5.52 10.99 13.07
C LEU A 76 4.69 9.74 13.40
N ILE A 77 3.54 9.61 12.76
CA ILE A 77 2.67 8.44 12.85
C ILE A 77 2.58 7.79 11.47
N ILE A 78 3.17 6.60 11.33
CA ILE A 78 3.13 5.78 10.10
C ILE A 78 1.92 4.86 10.18
N ILE A 79 0.99 4.97 9.24
CA ILE A 79 -0.24 4.18 9.19
C ILE A 79 -0.06 3.04 8.19
N ALA A 80 0.05 1.79 8.69
CA ALA A 80 0.31 0.58 7.91
C ALA A 80 -0.77 -0.49 8.15
N LEU A 81 -2.01 -0.12 7.89
CA LEU A 81 -3.21 -0.94 8.11
C LEU A 81 -3.79 -1.45 6.78
N PRO A 82 -4.60 -2.52 6.78
CA PRO A 82 -5.38 -2.87 5.61
C PRO A 82 -6.35 -1.75 5.22
N SER A 83 -6.61 -1.57 3.90
CA SER A 83 -7.43 -0.47 3.38
C SER A 83 -8.85 -0.43 3.97
N TYR A 84 -9.45 -1.60 4.24
CA TYR A 84 -10.79 -1.67 4.82
C TYR A 84 -10.87 -1.12 6.26
N ALA A 85 -9.75 -1.08 6.97
CA ALA A 85 -9.69 -0.58 8.36
C ALA A 85 -9.30 0.91 8.42
N PHE A 86 -8.98 1.53 7.28
CA PHE A 86 -8.42 2.88 7.25
C PHE A 86 -9.35 3.91 7.89
N ASP A 87 -10.58 4.04 7.39
CA ASP A 87 -11.50 5.08 7.84
C ASP A 87 -11.79 5.01 9.35
N ASP A 88 -12.04 3.82 9.87
CA ASP A 88 -12.31 3.63 11.30
C ASP A 88 -11.07 3.87 12.16
N SER A 89 -9.90 3.51 11.65
CA SER A 89 -8.63 3.78 12.34
C SER A 89 -8.32 5.28 12.40
N ILE A 90 -8.60 6.04 11.34
CA ILE A 90 -8.42 7.50 11.35
C ILE A 90 -9.41 8.17 12.31
N LYS A 91 -10.67 7.74 12.34
CA LYS A 91 -11.65 8.21 13.33
C LYS A 91 -11.17 7.91 14.76
N LEU A 92 -10.65 6.71 14.99
CA LEU A 92 -10.11 6.32 16.30
C LEU A 92 -8.91 7.19 16.69
N LEU A 93 -7.96 7.45 15.79
CA LEU A 93 -6.85 8.38 16.07
C LEU A 93 -7.35 9.77 16.45
N LYS A 94 -8.40 10.25 15.78
CA LYS A 94 -9.03 11.54 16.13
C LYS A 94 -9.59 11.53 17.57
N THR A 95 -10.19 10.44 18.05
CA THR A 95 -10.68 10.33 19.43
C THR A 95 -9.55 10.28 20.45
N HIS A 96 -8.35 9.82 20.08
CA HIS A 96 -7.14 9.85 20.91
C HIS A 96 -6.37 11.18 20.81
N SER A 97 -7.05 12.25 20.35
CA SER A 97 -6.56 13.63 20.41
C SER A 97 -5.24 13.90 19.69
N ILE A 98 -5.00 13.21 18.55
CA ILE A 98 -3.89 13.63 17.69
C ILE A 98 -4.10 15.08 17.24
N SER A 99 -3.03 15.86 17.26
CA SER A 99 -3.03 17.29 16.96
C SER A 99 -2.47 17.59 15.58
N LYS A 100 -2.58 18.85 15.16
CA LYS A 100 -1.95 19.34 13.91
C LYS A 100 -0.42 19.17 13.86
N ASP A 101 0.21 18.96 15.02
CA ASP A 101 1.68 18.80 15.10
C ASP A 101 2.11 17.34 14.81
N ASN A 102 1.18 16.38 14.81
CA ASN A 102 1.45 15.01 14.43
C ASN A 102 1.48 14.89 12.89
N THR A 103 2.63 14.54 12.33
CA THR A 103 2.77 14.23 10.90
C THR A 103 2.26 12.82 10.62
N LEU A 104 1.46 12.64 9.57
CA LEU A 104 0.93 11.34 9.15
C LEU A 104 1.64 10.84 7.89
N LEU A 105 2.20 9.63 7.95
CA LEU A 105 2.71 8.91 6.77
C LEU A 105 1.81 7.73 6.46
N ILE A 106 1.11 7.79 5.35
CA ILE A 106 0.18 6.75 4.94
C ILE A 106 0.91 5.70 4.09
N ALA A 107 1.12 4.52 4.67
CA ALA A 107 1.68 3.35 4.00
C ALA A 107 0.61 2.32 3.63
N THR A 108 -0.65 2.58 4.00
CA THR A 108 -1.82 1.83 3.56
C THR A 108 -2.03 2.02 2.06
N LYS A 109 -2.26 0.93 1.33
CA LYS A 109 -2.49 0.94 -0.13
C LYS A 109 -3.96 0.65 -0.43
N GLY A 110 -4.55 1.35 -1.40
CA GLY A 110 -5.95 1.18 -1.78
C GLY A 110 -6.71 2.50 -1.83
N PHE A 111 -8.04 2.40 -1.73
CA PHE A 111 -8.96 3.53 -1.70
C PHE A 111 -9.76 3.53 -0.40
N ALA A 112 -10.17 4.72 0.04
CA ALA A 112 -11.20 4.90 1.06
C ALA A 112 -12.57 4.43 0.53
N ARG A 113 -13.48 4.04 1.43
CA ARG A 113 -14.79 3.47 1.10
C ARG A 113 -15.92 4.42 1.49
N ASN A 114 -17.05 4.29 0.79
CA ASN A 114 -18.33 4.93 1.14
C ASN A 114 -18.24 6.46 1.37
N PRO A 115 -18.07 7.28 0.34
CA PRO A 115 -17.87 6.95 -1.07
C PRO A 115 -16.41 6.56 -1.37
N THR A 116 -16.20 5.93 -2.55
CA THR A 116 -14.84 5.63 -3.04
C THR A 116 -14.08 6.92 -3.31
N ALA A 117 -12.91 7.06 -2.67
CA ALA A 117 -12.06 8.24 -2.76
C ALA A 117 -10.59 7.88 -2.50
N LEU A 118 -9.68 8.79 -2.79
CA LEU A 118 -8.30 8.70 -2.32
C LEU A 118 -8.25 8.86 -0.80
N PHE A 119 -7.26 8.25 -0.16
CA PHE A 119 -7.04 8.46 1.29
C PHE A 119 -6.73 9.93 1.61
N SER A 120 -6.04 10.65 0.70
CA SER A 120 -5.80 12.09 0.85
C SER A 120 -7.10 12.90 0.99
N ASP A 121 -8.14 12.56 0.21
CA ASP A 121 -9.42 13.26 0.28
C ASP A 121 -10.17 12.92 1.57
N ARG A 122 -10.06 11.68 2.02
CA ARG A 122 -10.62 11.25 3.31
C ARG A 122 -9.94 11.98 4.48
N LEU A 123 -8.61 12.11 4.44
CA LEU A 123 -7.85 12.80 5.48
C LEU A 123 -8.16 14.29 5.53
N LYS A 124 -8.35 14.97 4.39
CA LYS A 124 -8.81 16.38 4.35
C LYS A 124 -10.12 16.58 5.11
N THR A 125 -11.00 15.57 5.15
CA THR A 125 -12.26 15.64 5.88
C THR A 125 -12.12 15.29 7.36
N LEU A 126 -11.33 14.27 7.69
CA LEU A 126 -11.24 13.74 9.05
C LEU A 126 -10.19 14.44 9.90
N LEU A 127 -9.05 14.78 9.31
CA LEU A 127 -7.87 15.37 9.94
C LEU A 127 -7.27 16.49 9.07
N PRO A 128 -8.02 17.59 8.84
CA PRO A 128 -7.68 18.61 7.82
C PRO A 128 -6.40 19.39 8.11
N TYR A 129 -5.93 19.39 9.35
CA TYR A 129 -4.79 20.20 9.77
C TYR A 129 -3.49 19.40 9.96
N ASN A 130 -3.54 18.07 9.82
CA ASN A 130 -2.36 17.23 10.00
C ASN A 130 -1.49 17.25 8.73
N PRO A 131 -0.17 17.52 8.85
CA PRO A 131 0.76 17.31 7.74
C PRO A 131 0.71 15.85 7.30
N THR A 132 0.54 15.60 6.01
CA THR A 132 0.30 14.26 5.49
C THR A 132 1.21 13.94 4.32
N ALA A 133 1.78 12.74 4.33
CA ALA A 133 2.54 12.18 3.21
C ALA A 133 2.10 10.73 2.93
N PHE A 134 2.45 10.23 1.74
CA PHE A 134 2.12 8.89 1.27
C PHE A 134 3.39 8.14 0.95
N PHE A 135 3.44 6.87 1.34
CA PHE A 135 4.57 5.97 1.14
C PHE A 135 4.15 4.82 0.24
N VAL A 136 4.82 4.66 -0.90
CA VAL A 136 4.64 3.51 -1.79
C VAL A 136 6.00 3.10 -2.33
N GLY A 137 6.27 1.80 -2.40
CA GLY A 137 7.54 1.32 -2.94
C GLY A 137 7.55 -0.19 -3.14
N PRO A 138 8.54 -0.70 -3.89
CA PRO A 138 8.77 -2.12 -4.11
C PRO A 138 9.32 -2.75 -2.82
N ASN A 139 8.42 -3.06 -1.89
CA ASN A 139 8.80 -3.51 -0.55
C ASN A 139 8.08 -4.82 -0.17
N LEU A 140 8.76 -5.94 -0.26
CA LEU A 140 8.35 -7.18 0.36
C LEU A 140 8.70 -7.12 1.86
N ALA A 141 7.70 -7.28 2.72
CA ALA A 141 7.86 -7.09 4.16
C ALA A 141 9.01 -7.91 4.78
N LYS A 142 9.13 -9.20 4.40
CA LYS A 142 10.21 -10.05 4.91
C LYS A 142 11.60 -9.62 4.44
N GLU A 143 11.74 -9.11 3.23
CA GLU A 143 13.00 -8.59 2.71
C GLU A 143 13.40 -7.31 3.42
N LEU A 144 12.43 -6.39 3.58
CA LEU A 144 12.63 -5.16 4.33
C LEU A 144 13.06 -5.44 5.78
N ALA A 145 12.40 -6.39 6.45
CA ALA A 145 12.75 -6.79 7.82
C ALA A 145 14.13 -7.46 7.93
N LYS A 146 14.62 -8.08 6.85
CA LYS A 146 15.97 -8.65 6.75
C LYS A 146 17.03 -7.62 6.36
N ASN A 147 16.66 -6.35 6.25
CA ASN A 147 17.55 -5.28 5.80
C ASN A 147 18.15 -5.51 4.40
N LEU A 148 17.41 -6.13 3.50
CA LEU A 148 17.82 -6.23 2.10
C LEU A 148 17.60 -4.89 1.39
N PRO A 149 18.40 -4.58 0.35
CA PRO A 149 18.25 -3.33 -0.39
C PRO A 149 16.84 -3.13 -0.93
N ALA A 150 16.28 -1.94 -0.68
CA ALA A 150 14.94 -1.58 -1.14
C ALA A 150 14.83 -0.07 -1.34
N SER A 151 13.72 0.38 -1.92
CA SER A 151 13.45 1.79 -2.16
C SER A 151 11.97 2.13 -1.97
N ALA A 152 11.67 3.41 -1.78
CA ALA A 152 10.30 3.90 -1.78
C ALA A 152 10.21 5.33 -2.31
N SER A 153 9.01 5.69 -2.78
CA SER A 153 8.64 7.06 -3.07
C SER A 153 7.78 7.61 -1.93
N ILE A 154 8.09 8.84 -1.52
CA ILE A 154 7.35 9.58 -0.50
C ILE A 154 6.76 10.81 -1.16
N ALA A 155 5.44 10.93 -1.16
CA ALA A 155 4.77 12.09 -1.75
C ALA A 155 4.01 12.88 -0.68
N SER A 156 4.13 14.21 -0.76
CA SER A 156 3.36 15.16 0.05
C SER A 156 3.13 16.44 -0.75
N LEU A 157 1.99 17.10 -0.53
CA LEU A 157 1.76 18.45 -1.06
C LEU A 157 2.75 19.47 -0.45
N ASP A 158 3.21 19.22 0.78
CA ASP A 158 4.33 19.92 1.40
C ASP A 158 5.61 19.10 1.18
N ILE A 159 6.45 19.58 0.27
CA ILE A 159 7.70 18.91 -0.13
C ILE A 159 8.71 18.84 1.02
N ASP A 160 8.67 19.77 1.98
CA ASP A 160 9.56 19.77 3.14
C ASP A 160 9.20 18.63 4.09
N ILE A 161 7.91 18.32 4.25
CA ILE A 161 7.44 17.15 4.98
C ILE A 161 7.90 15.86 4.29
N ALA A 162 7.77 15.76 2.97
CA ALA A 162 8.25 14.59 2.22
C ALA A 162 9.76 14.40 2.40
N ASN A 163 10.54 15.47 2.27
CA ASN A 163 11.99 15.46 2.48
C ASN A 163 12.37 15.08 3.91
N LYS A 164 11.69 15.63 4.92
CA LYS A 164 11.94 15.28 6.33
C LYS A 164 11.70 13.80 6.59
N ILE A 165 10.59 13.23 6.07
CA ILE A 165 10.29 11.81 6.20
C ILE A 165 11.33 10.97 5.45
N ALA A 166 11.67 11.33 4.21
CA ALA A 166 12.69 10.67 3.40
C ALA A 166 14.04 10.60 4.15
N TYR A 167 14.48 11.70 4.73
CA TYR A 167 15.71 11.75 5.52
C TYR A 167 15.69 10.81 6.75
N ASN A 168 14.53 10.65 7.39
CA ASN A 168 14.38 9.77 8.55
C ASN A 168 14.32 8.27 8.19
N LEU A 169 13.85 7.92 6.99
CA LEU A 169 13.72 6.54 6.57
C LEU A 169 14.88 6.05 5.70
N SER A 170 15.63 6.94 5.06
CA SER A 170 16.76 6.57 4.20
C SER A 170 17.94 6.01 4.98
N SER A 171 18.60 5.00 4.41
CA SER A 171 19.81 4.39 4.93
C SER A 171 20.71 3.95 3.78
N LYS A 172 21.83 3.28 4.08
CA LYS A 172 22.73 2.71 3.03
C LYS A 172 22.03 1.64 2.17
N ILE A 173 20.99 1.01 2.72
CA ILE A 173 20.27 -0.09 2.06
C ILE A 173 18.82 0.29 1.71
N PHE A 174 18.33 1.44 2.14
CA PHE A 174 16.99 1.91 1.84
C PHE A 174 17.04 3.32 1.27
N THR A 175 16.75 3.45 -0.01
CA THR A 175 16.73 4.75 -0.69
C THR A 175 15.31 5.28 -0.80
N THR A 176 15.17 6.61 -0.70
CA THR A 176 13.87 7.26 -0.90
C THR A 176 13.99 8.37 -1.93
N ASN A 177 12.96 8.53 -2.76
CA ASN A 177 12.76 9.74 -3.54
C ASN A 177 11.48 10.44 -3.11
N VAL A 178 11.37 11.71 -3.44
CA VAL A 178 10.26 12.55 -3.03
C VAL A 178 9.52 13.11 -4.24
N SER A 179 8.20 13.30 -4.08
CA SER A 179 7.33 13.89 -5.09
C SER A 179 6.27 14.77 -4.42
N SER A 180 5.72 15.71 -5.17
CA SER A 180 4.50 16.42 -4.79
C SER A 180 3.21 15.75 -5.32
N ASP A 181 3.34 14.74 -6.19
CA ASP A 181 2.19 14.03 -6.77
C ASP A 181 1.69 12.91 -5.85
N ILE A 182 0.90 13.30 -4.87
CA ILE A 182 0.25 12.38 -3.93
C ILE A 182 -0.82 11.51 -4.60
N VAL A 183 -1.39 11.97 -5.71
CA VAL A 183 -2.49 11.28 -6.41
C VAL A 183 -1.96 10.08 -7.17
N THR A 184 -0.97 10.29 -8.04
CA THR A 184 -0.38 9.21 -8.85
C THR A 184 0.20 8.11 -7.96
N LEU A 185 0.86 8.48 -6.85
CA LEU A 185 1.43 7.50 -5.94
C LEU A 185 0.35 6.64 -5.25
N GLN A 186 -0.76 7.24 -4.81
CA GLN A 186 -1.88 6.49 -4.22
C GLN A 186 -2.57 5.59 -5.24
N VAL A 187 -2.85 6.11 -6.45
CA VAL A 187 -3.47 5.35 -7.54
C VAL A 187 -2.61 4.14 -7.91
N ALA A 188 -1.30 4.33 -8.10
CA ALA A 188 -0.39 3.23 -8.42
C ALA A 188 -0.39 2.16 -7.34
N GLY A 189 -0.27 2.55 -6.06
CA GLY A 189 -0.31 1.64 -4.92
C GLY A 189 -1.61 0.83 -4.82
N ALA A 190 -2.74 1.41 -5.22
CA ALA A 190 -4.03 0.74 -5.24
C ALA A 190 -4.19 -0.21 -6.44
N LEU A 191 -3.86 0.25 -7.65
CA LEU A 191 -4.09 -0.50 -8.89
C LEU A 191 -3.10 -1.65 -9.12
N LYS A 192 -1.86 -1.55 -8.66
CA LYS A 192 -0.84 -2.60 -8.85
C LYS A 192 -1.33 -3.98 -8.44
N ASN A 193 -2.14 -4.06 -7.38
CA ASN A 193 -2.68 -5.31 -6.87
C ASN A 193 -3.69 -5.95 -7.84
N ILE A 194 -4.42 -5.16 -8.61
CA ILE A 194 -5.33 -5.62 -9.66
C ILE A 194 -4.53 -6.17 -10.84
N PHE A 195 -3.49 -5.43 -11.27
CA PHE A 195 -2.61 -5.89 -12.37
C PHE A 195 -1.82 -7.14 -11.99
N ALA A 196 -1.48 -7.30 -10.70
CA ALA A 196 -0.86 -8.51 -10.18
C ALA A 196 -1.79 -9.73 -10.31
N ILE A 197 -3.10 -9.59 -10.10
CA ILE A 197 -4.08 -10.66 -10.37
C ILE A 197 -4.03 -11.03 -11.85
N LYS A 198 -4.05 -10.04 -12.77
CA LYS A 198 -3.93 -10.31 -14.21
C LYS A 198 -2.65 -11.05 -14.55
N SER A 199 -1.50 -10.60 -14.02
CA SER A 199 -0.20 -11.25 -14.22
C SER A 199 -0.23 -12.72 -13.77
N GLY A 200 -0.87 -13.02 -12.63
CA GLY A 200 -1.04 -14.39 -12.16
C GLY A 200 -1.90 -15.24 -13.10
N ILE A 201 -3.03 -14.69 -13.61
CA ILE A 201 -3.90 -15.37 -14.57
C ILE A 201 -3.12 -15.67 -15.86
N ASP A 202 -2.34 -14.72 -16.38
CA ASP A 202 -1.56 -14.89 -17.60
C ASP A 202 -0.45 -15.92 -17.44
N LEU A 203 0.19 -15.96 -16.27
CA LEU A 203 1.17 -16.99 -15.92
C LEU A 203 0.54 -18.38 -15.92
N ALA A 204 -0.65 -18.54 -15.34
CA ALA A 204 -1.40 -19.80 -15.34
C ALA A 204 -1.76 -20.26 -16.76
N ARG A 205 -2.06 -19.30 -17.65
CA ARG A 205 -2.35 -19.54 -19.08
C ARG A 205 -1.10 -19.73 -19.93
N LYS A 206 0.09 -19.71 -19.34
CA LYS A 206 1.39 -19.89 -20.02
C LYS A 206 1.63 -18.89 -21.16
N GLN A 207 1.18 -17.62 -20.98
CA GLN A 207 1.33 -16.59 -22.01
C GLN A 207 2.78 -16.10 -22.21
N GLY A 208 3.70 -16.47 -21.32
CA GLY A 208 5.13 -16.18 -21.44
C GLY A 208 5.54 -14.78 -20.96
N GLU A 209 6.85 -14.54 -20.96
CA GLU A 209 7.46 -13.31 -20.39
C GLU A 209 7.18 -12.06 -21.25
N ASN A 210 7.06 -12.22 -22.58
CA ASN A 210 6.73 -11.09 -23.46
C ASN A 210 5.35 -10.49 -23.12
N ALA A 211 4.37 -11.33 -22.85
CA ALA A 211 3.03 -10.88 -22.43
C ALA A 211 3.07 -10.15 -21.08
N ARG A 212 3.88 -10.66 -20.12
CA ARG A 212 4.07 -9.99 -18.81
C ARG A 212 4.73 -8.62 -18.97
N ALA A 213 5.76 -8.50 -19.80
CA ALA A 213 6.40 -7.22 -20.07
C ALA A 213 5.40 -6.23 -20.71
N THR A 214 4.61 -6.70 -21.69
CA THR A 214 3.54 -5.90 -22.31
C THR A 214 2.48 -5.47 -21.29
N LEU A 215 2.09 -6.35 -20.38
CA LEU A 215 1.15 -6.04 -19.30
C LEU A 215 1.66 -4.89 -18.43
N ILE A 216 2.95 -4.84 -18.07
CA ILE A 216 3.50 -3.74 -17.26
C ILE A 216 3.30 -2.39 -17.95
N VAL A 217 3.64 -2.30 -19.27
CA VAL A 217 3.46 -1.06 -20.03
C VAL A 217 1.99 -0.65 -20.12
N ALA A 218 1.10 -1.60 -20.37
CA ALA A 218 -0.33 -1.34 -20.45
C ALA A 218 -0.92 -0.93 -19.08
N ALA A 219 -0.48 -1.56 -18.00
CA ALA A 219 -0.85 -1.20 -16.63
C ALA A 219 -0.42 0.23 -16.25
N LEU A 220 0.79 0.64 -16.63
CA LEU A 220 1.26 2.03 -16.43
C LEU A 220 0.38 3.04 -17.16
N LYS A 221 -0.09 2.71 -18.37
CA LYS A 221 -1.04 3.57 -19.09
C LYS A 221 -2.38 3.71 -18.35
N GLU A 222 -2.92 2.63 -17.80
CA GLU A 222 -4.16 2.68 -17.02
C GLU A 222 -3.96 3.43 -15.68
N ILE A 223 -2.81 3.27 -15.01
CA ILE A 223 -2.46 4.10 -13.85
C ILE A 223 -2.46 5.57 -14.24
N ALA A 224 -1.83 5.94 -15.36
CA ALA A 224 -1.78 7.33 -15.82
C ALA A 224 -3.19 7.87 -16.15
N ILE A 225 -4.06 7.07 -16.77
CA ILE A 225 -5.44 7.46 -17.09
C ILE A 225 -6.20 7.82 -15.82
N LEU A 226 -6.23 6.94 -14.82
CA LEU A 226 -6.94 7.19 -13.58
C LEU A 226 -6.29 8.32 -12.77
N SER A 227 -4.96 8.37 -12.72
CA SER A 227 -4.25 9.45 -12.02
C SER A 227 -4.62 10.82 -12.57
N LYS A 228 -4.60 11.00 -13.89
CA LYS A 228 -5.00 12.25 -14.54
C LYS A 228 -6.46 12.61 -14.25
N ALA A 229 -7.37 11.65 -14.30
CA ALA A 229 -8.77 11.87 -14.00
C ALA A 229 -9.00 12.33 -12.54
N LEU A 230 -8.10 11.97 -11.63
CA LEU A 230 -8.14 12.35 -10.23
C LEU A 230 -7.24 13.56 -9.89
N GLY A 231 -6.63 14.22 -10.89
CA GLY A 231 -5.81 15.43 -10.72
C GLY A 231 -4.33 15.19 -10.43
N GLY A 232 -3.84 13.97 -10.67
CA GLY A 232 -2.41 13.62 -10.63
C GLY A 232 -1.72 13.76 -11.98
N MET A 233 -0.50 13.23 -12.09
CA MET A 233 0.32 13.25 -13.31
C MET A 233 0.58 14.68 -13.82
N GLN A 234 0.99 15.56 -12.91
CA GLN A 234 1.36 16.94 -13.26
C GLN A 234 2.64 16.98 -14.14
N LYS A 235 3.53 15.99 -13.95
CA LYS A 235 4.72 15.76 -14.77
C LYS A 235 4.70 14.34 -15.33
N ASN A 236 5.13 14.18 -16.58
CA ASN A 236 5.22 12.84 -17.18
C ASN A 236 6.22 11.91 -16.45
N SER A 237 7.21 12.48 -15.75
CA SER A 237 8.16 11.72 -14.93
C SER A 237 7.56 11.09 -13.69
N ASP A 238 6.38 11.52 -13.24
CA ASP A 238 5.75 10.99 -12.02
C ASP A 238 5.41 9.49 -12.15
N ILE A 239 5.21 9.01 -13.37
CA ILE A 239 5.00 7.57 -13.65
C ILE A 239 6.25 6.73 -13.40
N LEU A 240 7.45 7.31 -13.46
CA LEU A 240 8.73 6.62 -13.34
C LEU A 240 9.23 6.48 -11.89
N LEU A 241 8.46 6.95 -10.92
CA LEU A 241 8.80 6.79 -9.51
C LEU A 241 8.85 5.31 -9.11
N GLU A 242 9.77 4.96 -8.20
CA GLU A 242 9.91 3.57 -7.68
C GLU A 242 8.61 3.08 -7.03
N GLY A 243 7.86 3.98 -6.40
CA GLY A 243 6.53 3.69 -5.85
C GLY A 243 5.47 3.41 -6.92
N VAL A 244 5.71 3.77 -8.18
CA VAL A 244 4.81 3.50 -9.30
C VAL A 244 5.31 2.30 -10.08
N VAL A 245 6.36 2.46 -10.91
CA VAL A 245 6.83 1.39 -11.79
C VAL A 245 7.50 0.25 -11.03
N GLY A 246 8.32 0.56 -10.02
CA GLY A 246 9.05 -0.46 -9.26
C GLY A 246 8.11 -1.37 -8.46
N ASP A 247 7.13 -0.78 -7.76
CA ASP A 247 6.16 -1.54 -6.97
C ASP A 247 5.19 -2.36 -7.85
N LEU A 248 4.84 -1.84 -9.04
CA LEU A 248 4.08 -2.59 -10.04
C LEU A 248 4.86 -3.82 -10.55
N VAL A 249 6.11 -3.62 -10.97
CA VAL A 249 6.97 -4.70 -11.49
C VAL A 249 7.17 -5.76 -10.43
N LEU A 250 7.60 -5.38 -9.21
CA LEU A 250 7.80 -6.33 -8.12
C LEU A 250 6.55 -7.15 -7.86
N THR A 251 5.39 -6.48 -7.77
CA THR A 251 4.13 -7.14 -7.40
C THR A 251 3.66 -8.10 -8.51
N CYS A 252 3.80 -7.72 -9.79
CA CYS A 252 3.38 -8.55 -10.92
C CYS A 252 4.33 -9.75 -11.17
N TYR A 253 5.64 -9.62 -10.88
CA TYR A 253 6.61 -10.69 -11.13
C TYR A 253 6.82 -11.64 -9.95
N SER A 254 6.45 -11.24 -8.73
CA SER A 254 6.66 -12.06 -7.54
C SER A 254 5.48 -12.98 -7.24
N LEU A 255 5.71 -14.29 -7.22
CA LEU A 255 4.75 -15.26 -6.67
C LEU A 255 4.63 -15.15 -5.13
N GLY A 256 5.51 -14.42 -4.46
CA GLY A 256 5.34 -14.01 -3.07
C GLY A 256 4.24 -12.96 -2.87
N SER A 257 3.76 -12.33 -3.95
CA SER A 257 2.58 -11.46 -3.93
C SER A 257 1.31 -12.30 -3.80
N ARG A 258 0.51 -12.04 -2.76
CA ARG A 258 -0.79 -12.69 -2.57
C ARG A 258 -1.74 -12.48 -3.76
N ASN A 259 -1.67 -11.32 -4.39
CA ASN A 259 -2.51 -11.01 -5.55
C ASN A 259 -2.10 -11.81 -6.79
N THR A 260 -0.80 -11.91 -7.06
CA THR A 260 -0.28 -12.73 -8.18
C THR A 260 -0.57 -14.21 -7.95
N LYS A 261 -0.36 -14.69 -6.72
CA LYS A 261 -0.69 -16.08 -6.33
C LYS A 261 -2.18 -16.36 -6.53
N PHE A 262 -3.06 -15.49 -6.04
CA PHE A 262 -4.50 -15.61 -6.24
C PHE A 262 -4.88 -15.69 -7.72
N GLY A 263 -4.31 -14.79 -8.56
CA GLY A 263 -4.55 -14.79 -10.00
C GLY A 263 -4.09 -16.08 -10.66
N TYR A 264 -2.94 -16.62 -10.26
CA TYR A 264 -2.43 -17.90 -10.75
C TYR A 264 -3.34 -19.06 -10.38
N GLU A 265 -3.75 -19.18 -9.11
CA GLU A 265 -4.65 -20.21 -8.62
C GLU A 265 -6.04 -20.14 -9.30
N LEU A 266 -6.56 -18.92 -9.51
CA LEU A 266 -7.79 -18.70 -10.28
C LEU A 266 -7.62 -19.14 -11.74
N GLY A 267 -6.45 -18.87 -12.33
CA GLY A 267 -6.16 -19.19 -13.73
C GLY A 267 -6.09 -20.68 -14.02
N ILE A 268 -5.58 -21.51 -13.08
CA ILE A 268 -5.52 -22.97 -13.19
C ILE A 268 -6.80 -23.67 -12.72
N SER A 269 -7.71 -22.98 -12.03
CA SER A 269 -8.92 -23.57 -11.52
C SER A 269 -9.86 -24.02 -12.65
N SER A 270 -10.32 -25.27 -12.58
CA SER A 270 -11.32 -25.83 -13.48
C SER A 270 -12.73 -25.25 -13.25
N ASP A 271 -13.04 -24.90 -11.97
CA ASP A 271 -14.28 -24.25 -11.57
C ASP A 271 -13.97 -22.93 -10.85
N LYS A 272 -13.95 -21.86 -11.65
CA LYS A 272 -13.64 -20.52 -11.18
C LYS A 272 -14.68 -19.98 -10.19
N GLN A 273 -15.97 -20.32 -10.37
CA GLN A 273 -17.03 -19.84 -9.49
C GLN A 273 -16.88 -20.44 -8.09
N LYS A 274 -16.67 -21.74 -8.02
CA LYS A 274 -16.41 -22.42 -6.75
C LYS A 274 -15.14 -21.88 -6.08
N PHE A 275 -14.06 -21.74 -6.83
CA PHE A 275 -12.81 -21.15 -6.32
C PHE A 275 -13.04 -19.76 -5.69
N LEU A 276 -13.74 -18.86 -6.39
CA LEU A 276 -14.00 -17.50 -5.90
C LEU A 276 -14.86 -17.45 -4.65
N GLN A 277 -15.79 -18.42 -4.46
CA GLN A 277 -16.63 -18.54 -3.27
C GLN A 277 -15.86 -19.11 -2.07
N GLU A 278 -14.97 -20.08 -2.30
CA GLU A 278 -14.24 -20.78 -1.25
C GLU A 278 -12.94 -20.06 -0.83
N TYR A 279 -12.44 -19.12 -1.62
CA TYR A 279 -11.19 -18.40 -1.32
C TYR A 279 -11.35 -17.42 -0.16
N LYS A 280 -10.74 -17.77 1.00
CA LYS A 280 -10.92 -17.04 2.28
C LYS A 280 -9.83 -16.01 2.59
N GLU A 281 -8.67 -16.10 1.91
CA GLU A 281 -7.60 -15.13 2.16
C GLU A 281 -7.95 -13.74 1.65
N LEU A 282 -7.48 -12.72 2.36
CA LEU A 282 -7.64 -11.33 1.94
C LEU A 282 -6.79 -11.06 0.69
N VAL A 283 -7.46 -10.69 -0.40
CA VAL A 283 -6.86 -10.28 -1.67
C VAL A 283 -7.17 -8.80 -1.91
N GLU A 284 -6.19 -7.94 -1.64
CA GLU A 284 -6.37 -6.48 -1.73
C GLU A 284 -6.79 -6.03 -3.14
N GLY A 285 -6.31 -6.71 -4.19
CA GLY A 285 -6.72 -6.43 -5.57
C GLY A 285 -8.20 -6.68 -5.83
N ARG A 286 -8.83 -7.71 -5.20
CA ARG A 286 -10.30 -7.92 -5.30
C ARG A 286 -11.09 -6.78 -4.66
N GLU A 287 -10.61 -6.31 -3.52
CA GLU A 287 -11.26 -5.20 -2.82
C GLU A 287 -11.10 -3.88 -3.57
N ALA A 288 -9.89 -3.59 -4.06
CA ALA A 288 -9.63 -2.40 -4.87
C ALA A 288 -10.42 -2.41 -6.18
N LEU A 289 -10.60 -3.59 -6.80
CA LEU A 289 -11.31 -3.75 -8.06
C LEU A 289 -12.75 -3.21 -8.00
N LYS A 290 -13.48 -3.55 -6.93
CA LYS A 290 -14.86 -3.05 -6.73
C LYS A 290 -14.91 -1.53 -6.67
N LEU A 291 -13.95 -0.93 -5.95
CA LEU A 291 -13.87 0.52 -5.75
C LEU A 291 -13.45 1.26 -7.03
N VAL A 292 -12.50 0.70 -7.78
CA VAL A 292 -12.03 1.35 -9.01
C VAL A 292 -13.08 1.30 -10.13
N LEU A 293 -13.94 0.28 -10.18
CA LEU A 293 -15.05 0.23 -11.14
C LEU A 293 -16.03 1.40 -10.95
N ASP A 294 -16.27 1.83 -9.71
CA ASP A 294 -17.07 3.03 -9.43
C ASP A 294 -16.42 4.29 -9.99
N LEU A 295 -15.08 4.40 -9.86
CA LEU A 295 -14.34 5.54 -10.42
C LEU A 295 -14.30 5.50 -11.95
N ILE A 296 -14.11 4.34 -12.57
CA ILE A 296 -14.16 4.16 -14.02
C ILE A 296 -15.49 4.62 -14.56
N LYS A 297 -16.60 4.20 -13.95
CA LYS A 297 -17.95 4.62 -14.32
C LYS A 297 -18.15 6.12 -14.11
N LYS A 298 -17.75 6.65 -12.97
CA LYS A 298 -17.94 8.06 -12.60
C LYS A 298 -17.22 9.01 -13.57
N TYR A 299 -16.00 8.65 -14.01
CA TYR A 299 -15.18 9.49 -14.88
C TYR A 299 -15.19 9.05 -16.35
N ASN A 300 -16.01 8.06 -16.70
CA ASN A 300 -16.14 7.49 -18.06
C ASN A 300 -14.77 7.11 -18.66
N LEU A 301 -14.00 6.30 -17.95
CA LEU A 301 -12.64 5.94 -18.32
C LEU A 301 -12.59 4.64 -19.12
N HIS A 302 -11.68 4.56 -20.10
CA HIS A 302 -11.36 3.33 -20.82
C HIS A 302 -10.15 2.64 -20.18
N MET A 303 -10.38 1.56 -19.42
CA MET A 303 -9.38 0.80 -18.69
C MET A 303 -9.56 -0.71 -18.95
N PRO A 304 -9.14 -1.20 -20.12
CA PRO A 304 -9.45 -2.55 -20.60
C PRO A 304 -8.87 -3.67 -19.72
N ILE A 305 -7.67 -3.50 -19.14
CA ILE A 305 -7.07 -4.53 -18.28
C ILE A 305 -7.89 -4.69 -16.99
N ILE A 306 -8.25 -3.59 -16.35
CA ILE A 306 -9.11 -3.65 -15.14
C ILE A 306 -10.45 -4.27 -15.46
N SER A 307 -11.04 -3.95 -16.62
CA SER A 307 -12.31 -4.53 -17.10
C SER A 307 -12.18 -6.04 -17.33
N GLU A 308 -11.08 -6.50 -17.92
CA GLU A 308 -10.79 -7.92 -18.07
C GLU A 308 -10.64 -8.63 -16.73
N VAL A 309 -9.90 -8.07 -15.79
CA VAL A 309 -9.77 -8.64 -14.43
C VAL A 309 -11.13 -8.71 -13.75
N ALA A 310 -11.95 -7.66 -13.88
CA ALA A 310 -13.30 -7.62 -13.31
C ALA A 310 -14.17 -8.79 -13.83
N SER A 311 -14.15 -9.05 -15.13
CA SER A 311 -14.87 -10.18 -15.72
C SER A 311 -14.42 -11.56 -15.22
N CYS A 312 -13.14 -11.69 -14.83
CA CYS A 312 -12.61 -12.93 -14.28
C CYS A 312 -12.90 -13.13 -12.79
N VAL A 313 -13.00 -12.03 -12.02
CA VAL A 313 -12.97 -12.06 -10.54
C VAL A 313 -14.32 -11.77 -9.89
N ILE A 314 -15.18 -11.01 -10.58
CA ILE A 314 -16.52 -10.66 -10.07
C ILE A 314 -17.56 -11.45 -10.84
N PRO A 315 -18.23 -12.46 -10.21
CA PRO A 315 -19.34 -13.15 -10.83
C PRO A 315 -20.43 -12.14 -11.22
N TYR A 316 -20.93 -12.22 -12.46
CA TYR A 316 -22.03 -11.39 -13.00
C TYR A 316 -21.72 -9.94 -13.39
N VAL A 317 -20.47 -9.54 -13.55
CA VAL A 317 -20.19 -8.31 -14.32
C VAL A 317 -20.30 -8.67 -15.80
N MET A 318 -21.47 -8.36 -16.42
CA MET A 318 -21.58 -8.38 -17.88
C MET A 318 -20.51 -7.44 -18.47
N PRO A 319 -19.81 -7.82 -19.53
CA PRO A 319 -18.85 -6.92 -20.18
C PRO A 319 -19.60 -5.71 -20.73
N ALA A 320 -19.59 -4.59 -20.00
CA ALA A 320 -20.23 -3.34 -20.42
C ALA A 320 -19.54 -2.69 -21.64
N PHE A 321 -18.55 -3.37 -22.24
CA PHE A 321 -17.68 -2.81 -23.30
C PHE A 321 -17.39 -3.77 -24.46
N ALA A 322 -18.26 -4.76 -24.73
CA ALA A 322 -18.12 -5.62 -25.91
C ALA A 322 -18.66 -4.96 -27.21
N GLY A 323 -18.57 -3.64 -27.36
CA GLY A 323 -19.22 -2.94 -28.45
C GLY A 323 -18.57 -1.64 -28.89
N MET A 324 -17.26 -1.48 -28.81
CA MET A 324 -16.53 -0.40 -29.50
C MET A 324 -15.24 -0.97 -30.09
N THR A 325 -15.35 -1.58 -31.26
CA THR A 325 -14.25 -1.78 -32.20
C THR A 325 -13.99 -0.50 -32.97
#